data_714ebc4a522fa9ec7e73d6653d49d362
#
_entry.id   714ebc4a522fa9ec7e73d6653d49d362
#
_cell.length_a   1.000
_cell.length_b   1.000
_cell.length_c   1.000
_cell.angle_alpha   90.00
_cell.angle_beta   90.00
_cell.angle_gamma   90.00
#
_symmetry.space_group_name_H-M   'P 1'
#
loop_
_entity.id
_entity.type
_entity.pdbx_description
1 polymer ?
#
loop_
_entity_poly.entity_id
_entity_poly.type
_entity_poly.pdbx_seq_one_letter_code
_entity_poly.pdbx_strand_id
1 'polypeptide(L)'
;MSPHETFTYLIDSQDRFVEVDENWLRFAQENGARHLARREAVLGRPLWDFIVGQETRHIYELMLAKVRMLQVTLQVPFRCDSPGCRRFMEMQISPEAQGGVRFTTWIVRLEHRAPVGLLEASEDRSSEFITICSWCKKVQIAPGTWAEVEEAVRALDLFASPRLPQLTHGMCPSCKEFYMQQLAELDQQVGKR
;
A
#
# COMPACT_ATOMS: atom_id res chain seq x y z
N MET A 1 -15.49 -13.01 2.29
CA MET A 1 -15.55 -11.56 2.54
C MET A 1 -16.69 -10.98 1.71
N SER A 2 -17.53 -10.17 2.32
CA SER A 2 -18.65 -9.51 1.61
C SER A 2 -18.12 -8.52 0.58
N PRO A 3 -18.74 -8.39 -0.61
CA PRO A 3 -18.30 -7.46 -1.66
C PRO A 3 -18.42 -5.97 -1.31
N HIS A 4 -18.81 -5.64 -0.08
CA HIS A 4 -19.01 -4.27 0.44
C HIS A 4 -18.24 -3.98 1.72
N GLU A 5 -17.24 -4.83 2.07
CA GLU A 5 -16.44 -4.59 3.26
C GLU A 5 -15.41 -3.48 3.00
N THR A 6 -15.51 -2.41 3.80
CA THR A 6 -14.56 -1.29 3.78
C THR A 6 -13.66 -1.32 5.01
N PHE A 7 -12.45 -0.82 4.85
CA PHE A 7 -11.44 -0.66 5.88
C PHE A 7 -11.15 0.83 6.00
N THR A 8 -11.47 1.42 7.15
CA THR A 8 -11.42 2.88 7.30
C THR A 8 -10.50 3.29 8.43
N TYR A 9 -9.74 4.34 8.19
CA TYR A 9 -9.03 5.07 9.24
C TYR A 9 -9.03 6.57 8.95
N LEU A 10 -8.83 7.34 10.01
CA LEU A 10 -8.75 8.79 9.99
C LEU A 10 -7.42 9.24 10.59
N ILE A 11 -6.80 10.21 9.94
CA ILE A 11 -5.65 10.94 10.49
C ILE A 11 -6.02 12.41 10.74
N ASP A 12 -5.37 13.03 11.72
CA ASP A 12 -5.49 14.45 12.00
C ASP A 12 -4.62 15.32 11.06
N SER A 13 -4.59 16.62 11.32
CA SER A 13 -3.77 17.59 10.57
C SER A 13 -2.25 17.39 10.75
N GLN A 14 -1.82 16.60 11.72
CA GLN A 14 -0.42 16.23 11.97
C GLN A 14 -0.09 14.81 11.47
N ASP A 15 -0.95 14.24 10.63
CA ASP A 15 -0.84 12.90 10.08
C ASP A 15 -0.83 11.78 11.14
N ARG A 16 -1.46 11.98 12.30
CA ARG A 16 -1.58 10.97 13.33
C ARG A 16 -2.91 10.25 13.24
N PHE A 17 -2.89 8.94 13.43
CA PHE A 17 -4.10 8.14 13.49
C PHE A 17 -4.97 8.57 14.67
N VAL A 18 -6.21 8.96 14.40
CA VAL A 18 -7.23 9.33 15.40
C VAL A 18 -8.40 8.35 15.43
N GLU A 19 -8.61 7.60 14.36
CA GLU A 19 -9.65 6.58 14.27
C GLU A 19 -9.20 5.41 13.40
N VAL A 20 -9.59 4.18 13.78
CA VAL A 20 -9.54 2.98 12.93
C VAL A 20 -10.80 2.16 13.19
N ASP A 21 -11.39 1.59 12.12
CA ASP A 21 -12.58 0.76 12.27
C ASP A 21 -12.23 -0.71 12.61
N GLU A 22 -13.24 -1.48 13.02
CA GLU A 22 -13.08 -2.89 13.39
C GLU A 22 -12.69 -3.76 12.19
N ASN A 23 -13.13 -3.40 10.99
CA ASN A 23 -12.79 -4.13 9.78
C ASN A 23 -11.29 -3.99 9.48
N TRP A 24 -10.73 -2.79 9.67
CA TRP A 24 -9.29 -2.54 9.51
C TRP A 24 -8.47 -3.39 10.49
N LEU A 25 -8.88 -3.42 11.77
CA LEU A 25 -8.20 -4.21 12.81
C LEU A 25 -8.26 -5.71 12.51
N ARG A 26 -9.44 -6.20 12.09
CA ARG A 26 -9.62 -7.60 11.69
C ARG A 26 -8.76 -7.94 10.46
N PHE A 27 -8.74 -7.07 9.45
CA PHE A 27 -7.91 -7.26 8.26
C PHE A 27 -6.42 -7.34 8.63
N ALA A 28 -5.94 -6.48 9.53
CA ALA A 28 -4.57 -6.53 10.03
C ALA A 28 -4.26 -7.87 10.72
N GLN A 29 -5.19 -8.36 11.55
CA GLN A 29 -5.05 -9.64 12.24
C GLN A 29 -4.95 -10.83 11.27
N GLU A 30 -5.80 -10.84 10.23
CA GLU A 30 -5.90 -11.94 9.26
C GLU A 30 -4.77 -11.94 8.23
N ASN A 31 -4.09 -10.80 8.03
CA ASN A 31 -3.10 -10.61 6.97
C ASN A 31 -1.65 -10.39 7.48
N GLY A 32 -1.30 -11.00 8.62
CA GLY A 32 0.08 -11.04 9.12
C GLY A 32 0.52 -9.81 9.91
N ALA A 33 -0.36 -8.82 10.12
CA ALA A 33 -0.06 -7.61 10.88
C ALA A 33 -0.69 -7.64 12.29
N ARG A 34 -0.64 -8.78 12.97
CA ARG A 34 -1.28 -8.98 14.30
C ARG A 34 -0.86 -7.96 15.36
N HIS A 35 0.37 -7.44 15.26
CA HIS A 35 0.87 -6.38 16.15
C HIS A 35 0.11 -5.05 15.98
N LEU A 36 -0.60 -4.85 14.87
CA LEU A 36 -1.45 -3.69 14.58
C LEU A 36 -2.95 -3.95 14.79
N ALA A 37 -3.33 -5.17 15.16
CA ALA A 37 -4.74 -5.56 15.30
C ALA A 37 -5.44 -5.03 16.57
N ARG A 38 -4.86 -4.03 17.22
CA ARG A 38 -5.42 -3.36 18.41
C ARG A 38 -5.33 -1.85 18.25
N ARG A 39 -6.37 -1.14 18.63
CA ARG A 39 -6.46 0.32 18.50
C ARG A 39 -5.27 1.03 19.13
N GLU A 40 -4.86 0.59 20.33
CA GLU A 40 -3.77 1.20 21.10
C GLU A 40 -2.41 1.09 20.40
N ALA A 41 -2.26 0.11 19.50
CA ALA A 41 -1.03 -0.07 18.72
C ALA A 41 -0.93 0.90 17.53
N VAL A 42 -2.04 1.59 17.18
CA VAL A 42 -2.14 2.44 16.00
C VAL A 42 -2.47 3.88 16.34
N LEU A 43 -3.44 4.12 17.23
CA LEU A 43 -3.90 5.47 17.57
C LEU A 43 -2.78 6.34 18.13
N GLY A 44 -2.75 7.61 17.71
CA GLY A 44 -1.74 8.59 18.09
C GLY A 44 -0.40 8.47 17.34
N ARG A 45 -0.16 7.37 16.66
CA ARG A 45 1.07 7.20 15.86
C ARG A 45 0.97 7.95 14.53
N PRO A 46 2.09 8.46 14.01
CA PRO A 46 2.11 9.08 12.70
C PRO A 46 1.89 8.05 11.59
N LEU A 47 1.14 8.42 10.54
CA LEU A 47 0.96 7.62 9.32
C LEU A 47 2.31 7.14 8.75
N TRP A 48 3.32 7.95 8.91
CA TRP A 48 4.66 7.73 8.37
C TRP A 48 5.41 6.54 8.98
N ASP A 49 4.99 6.06 10.14
CA ASP A 49 5.51 4.82 10.75
C ASP A 49 5.07 3.56 9.98
N PHE A 50 4.02 3.68 9.17
CA PHE A 50 3.40 2.57 8.45
C PHE A 50 3.68 2.59 6.94
N ILE A 51 4.28 3.67 6.45
CA ILE A 51 4.63 3.82 5.02
C ILE A 51 6.13 3.65 4.85
N VAL A 52 6.51 2.54 4.22
CA VAL A 52 7.90 2.18 3.94
C VAL A 52 8.26 2.61 2.52
N GLY A 53 9.49 3.13 2.36
CA GLY A 53 10.06 3.57 1.09
C GLY A 53 9.84 5.07 0.82
N GLN A 54 10.93 5.77 0.50
CA GLN A 54 10.92 7.22 0.30
C GLN A 54 9.99 7.65 -0.85
N GLU A 55 10.01 6.92 -1.97
CA GLU A 55 9.16 7.24 -3.12
C GLU A 55 7.68 7.06 -2.81
N THR A 56 7.32 5.98 -2.09
CA THR A 56 5.94 5.75 -1.64
C THR A 56 5.49 6.86 -0.72
N ARG A 57 6.32 7.22 0.26
CA ARG A 57 6.05 8.31 1.19
C ARG A 57 5.84 9.63 0.47
N HIS A 58 6.70 9.97 -0.48
CA HIS A 58 6.58 11.19 -1.28
C HIS A 58 5.23 11.29 -2.01
N ILE A 59 4.77 10.19 -2.63
CA ILE A 59 3.45 10.17 -3.29
C ILE A 59 2.32 10.41 -2.27
N TYR A 60 2.36 9.79 -1.09
CA TYR A 60 1.37 10.04 -0.04
C TYR A 60 1.39 11.51 0.43
N GLU A 61 2.57 12.11 0.62
CA GLU A 61 2.73 13.52 0.98
C GLU A 61 2.06 14.43 -0.05
N LEU A 62 2.28 14.17 -1.35
CA LEU A 62 1.63 14.91 -2.44
C LEU A 62 0.11 14.72 -2.45
N MET A 63 -0.39 13.50 -2.26
CA MET A 63 -1.82 13.20 -2.18
C MET A 63 -2.47 13.96 -1.02
N LEU A 64 -1.90 13.87 0.18
CA LEU A 64 -2.41 14.54 1.38
C LEU A 64 -2.42 16.06 1.22
N ALA A 65 -1.35 16.64 0.68
CA ALA A 65 -1.28 18.07 0.42
C ALA A 65 -2.40 18.52 -0.53
N LYS A 66 -2.65 17.76 -1.63
CA LYS A 66 -3.72 18.10 -2.59
C LYS A 66 -5.11 17.93 -2.00
N VAL A 67 -5.37 16.82 -1.29
CA VAL A 67 -6.65 16.59 -0.62
C VAL A 67 -6.98 17.73 0.34
N ARG A 68 -6.01 18.14 1.16
CA ARG A 68 -6.19 19.23 2.13
C ARG A 68 -6.33 20.59 1.46
N MET A 69 -5.47 20.91 0.49
CA MET A 69 -5.44 22.22 -0.15
C MET A 69 -6.65 22.43 -1.08
N LEU A 70 -6.99 21.42 -1.88
CA LEU A 70 -8.03 21.53 -2.90
C LEU A 70 -9.41 21.09 -2.40
N GLN A 71 -9.48 20.48 -1.21
CA GLN A 71 -10.71 19.93 -0.63
C GLN A 71 -11.41 18.92 -1.58
N VAL A 72 -10.61 18.09 -2.24
CA VAL A 72 -11.07 17.06 -3.19
C VAL A 72 -10.86 15.67 -2.62
N THR A 73 -11.69 14.74 -3.07
CA THR A 73 -11.52 13.31 -2.80
C THR A 73 -10.74 12.67 -3.93
N LEU A 74 -9.72 11.88 -3.57
CA LEU A 74 -8.93 11.07 -4.50
C LEU A 74 -9.38 9.61 -4.46
N GLN A 75 -9.30 8.94 -5.60
CA GLN A 75 -9.42 7.48 -5.69
C GLN A 75 -8.10 6.92 -6.21
N VAL A 76 -7.56 5.93 -5.50
CA VAL A 76 -6.21 5.42 -5.70
C VAL A 76 -6.26 3.90 -5.79
N PRO A 77 -6.07 3.30 -6.97
CA PRO A 77 -5.99 1.84 -7.09
C PRO A 77 -4.64 1.34 -6.59
N PHE A 78 -4.62 0.22 -5.87
CA PHE A 78 -3.38 -0.43 -5.42
C PHE A 78 -3.57 -1.92 -5.21
N ARG A 79 -2.51 -2.65 -4.92
CA ARG A 79 -2.55 -4.07 -4.58
C ARG A 79 -2.10 -4.31 -3.14
N CYS A 80 -2.79 -5.24 -2.48
CA CYS A 80 -2.42 -5.76 -1.17
C CYS A 80 -2.40 -7.28 -1.22
N ASP A 81 -1.31 -7.86 -1.68
CA ASP A 81 -1.17 -9.29 -1.88
C ASP A 81 -0.80 -10.03 -0.59
N SER A 82 -1.25 -11.27 -0.50
CA SER A 82 -0.75 -12.28 0.42
C SER A 82 -0.20 -13.48 -0.35
N PRO A 83 0.46 -14.46 0.27
CA PRO A 83 1.02 -15.60 -0.44
C PRO A 83 0.03 -16.26 -1.41
N GLY A 84 -1.16 -16.62 -0.95
CA GLY A 84 -2.17 -17.33 -1.74
C GLY A 84 -3.18 -16.43 -2.47
N CYS A 85 -3.00 -15.11 -2.46
CA CYS A 85 -4.04 -14.23 -2.97
C CYS A 85 -3.49 -12.91 -3.49
N ARG A 86 -3.97 -12.47 -4.65
CA ARG A 86 -3.83 -11.11 -5.16
C ARG A 86 -5.10 -10.33 -4.83
N ARG A 87 -4.94 -9.19 -4.15
CA ARG A 87 -6.05 -8.28 -3.84
C ARG A 87 -5.85 -6.98 -4.62
N PHE A 88 -6.73 -6.74 -5.57
CA PHE A 88 -6.84 -5.45 -6.24
C PHE A 88 -7.77 -4.59 -5.39
N MET A 89 -7.25 -3.51 -4.91
CA MET A 89 -7.90 -2.64 -3.94
C MET A 89 -8.02 -1.24 -4.47
N GLU A 90 -8.99 -0.52 -3.97
CA GLU A 90 -9.15 0.90 -4.20
C GLU A 90 -9.20 1.62 -2.85
N MET A 91 -8.53 2.76 -2.80
CA MET A 91 -8.47 3.62 -1.62
C MET A 91 -9.03 4.98 -1.97
N GLN A 92 -10.03 5.40 -1.24
CA GLN A 92 -10.56 6.76 -1.27
C GLN A 92 -9.88 7.57 -0.17
N ILE A 93 -9.34 8.73 -0.53
CA ILE A 93 -8.69 9.69 0.37
C ILE A 93 -9.52 10.96 0.34
N SER A 94 -10.21 11.29 1.43
CA SER A 94 -11.17 12.38 1.52
C SER A 94 -10.76 13.39 2.58
N PRO A 95 -10.96 14.70 2.34
CA PRO A 95 -10.72 15.72 3.37
C PRO A 95 -11.75 15.59 4.49
N GLU A 96 -11.31 15.88 5.70
CA GLU A 96 -12.13 15.95 6.90
C GLU A 96 -11.94 17.29 7.61
N ALA A 97 -12.82 17.57 8.56
CA ALA A 97 -12.76 18.80 9.35
C ALA A 97 -11.39 19.01 9.99
N GLN A 98 -11.01 20.27 10.22
CA GLN A 98 -9.78 20.68 10.91
C GLN A 98 -8.49 20.14 10.26
N GLY A 99 -8.49 19.90 8.93
CA GLY A 99 -7.34 19.39 8.20
C GLY A 99 -7.08 17.89 8.35
N GLY A 100 -8.02 17.15 8.94
CA GLY A 100 -8.00 15.69 8.97
C GLY A 100 -8.17 15.09 7.57
N VAL A 101 -7.85 13.81 7.43
CA VAL A 101 -8.02 13.06 6.18
C VAL A 101 -8.52 11.65 6.50
N ARG A 102 -9.59 11.25 5.83
CA ARG A 102 -10.18 9.91 5.92
C ARG A 102 -9.70 9.05 4.76
N PHE A 103 -9.29 7.87 5.10
CA PHE A 103 -8.95 6.81 4.15
C PHE A 103 -9.99 5.71 4.25
N THR A 104 -10.65 5.41 3.14
CA THR A 104 -11.59 4.30 3.02
C THR A 104 -11.12 3.39 1.91
N THR A 105 -10.86 2.14 2.23
CA THR A 105 -10.30 1.15 1.31
C THR A 105 -11.26 -0.02 1.17
N TRP A 106 -11.37 -0.58 -0.03
CA TRP A 106 -12.16 -1.79 -0.30
C TRP A 106 -11.48 -2.69 -1.32
N ILE A 107 -11.87 -3.96 -1.34
CA ILE A 107 -11.39 -4.93 -2.32
C ILE A 107 -12.29 -4.84 -3.55
N VAL A 108 -11.68 -4.51 -4.71
CA VAL A 108 -12.38 -4.48 -6.00
C VAL A 108 -12.41 -5.87 -6.63
N ARG A 109 -11.29 -6.61 -6.55
CA ARG A 109 -11.14 -7.93 -7.14
C ARG A 109 -10.15 -8.76 -6.32
N LEU A 110 -10.45 -10.04 -6.20
CA LEU A 110 -9.64 -11.01 -5.49
C LEU A 110 -9.35 -12.18 -6.42
N GLU A 111 -8.08 -12.54 -6.53
CA GLU A 111 -7.60 -13.66 -7.33
C GLU A 111 -6.84 -14.64 -6.43
N HIS A 112 -7.33 -15.86 -6.33
CA HIS A 112 -6.60 -16.92 -5.64
C HIS A 112 -5.47 -17.45 -6.53
N ARG A 113 -4.35 -17.80 -5.89
CA ARG A 113 -3.19 -18.41 -6.56
C ARG A 113 -2.54 -19.45 -5.67
N ALA A 114 -1.65 -20.25 -6.25
CA ALA A 114 -0.75 -21.08 -5.45
C ALA A 114 0.09 -20.18 -4.54
N PRO A 115 0.26 -20.54 -3.25
CA PRO A 115 1.02 -19.70 -2.32
C PRO A 115 2.44 -19.43 -2.81
N VAL A 116 2.86 -18.17 -2.75
CA VAL A 116 4.21 -17.74 -3.12
C VAL A 116 4.99 -17.41 -1.85
N GLY A 117 5.97 -18.25 -1.50
CA GLY A 117 6.76 -18.14 -0.27
C GLY A 117 7.48 -16.79 -0.10
N LEU A 118 7.81 -16.10 -1.20
CA LEU A 118 8.42 -14.77 -1.15
C LEU A 118 7.57 -13.75 -0.38
N LEU A 119 6.24 -13.92 -0.34
CA LEU A 119 5.32 -13.03 0.38
C LEU A 119 4.95 -13.54 1.79
N GLU A 120 5.46 -14.66 2.22
CA GLU A 120 5.26 -15.13 3.59
C GLU A 120 6.04 -14.27 4.58
N ALA A 121 5.40 -13.95 5.70
CA ALA A 121 6.09 -13.33 6.83
C ALA A 121 6.97 -14.40 7.49
N SER A 122 8.27 -14.36 7.25
CA SER A 122 9.25 -15.28 7.84
C SER A 122 10.39 -14.50 8.45
N GLU A 123 10.85 -14.92 9.61
CA GLU A 123 12.06 -14.39 10.26
C GLU A 123 13.34 -15.01 9.66
N ASP A 124 13.22 -16.17 9.01
CA ASP A 124 14.35 -16.88 8.40
C ASP A 124 14.58 -16.42 6.95
N ARG A 125 15.10 -15.21 6.80
CA ARG A 125 15.48 -14.60 5.52
C ARG A 125 16.99 -14.51 5.38
N SER A 126 17.49 -14.49 4.12
CA SER A 126 18.90 -14.17 3.86
C SER A 126 19.19 -12.69 4.14
N SER A 127 20.47 -12.30 4.07
CA SER A 127 20.88 -10.89 4.17
C SER A 127 20.68 -10.10 2.88
N GLU A 128 20.28 -10.74 1.79
CA GLU A 128 20.02 -10.10 0.51
C GLU A 128 18.66 -9.40 0.49
N PHE A 129 18.54 -8.38 -0.35
CA PHE A 129 17.31 -7.62 -0.50
C PHE A 129 16.79 -7.69 -1.94
N ILE A 130 15.48 -7.85 -2.06
CA ILE A 130 14.74 -7.71 -3.32
C ILE A 130 13.71 -6.59 -3.15
N THR A 131 13.61 -5.72 -4.14
CA THR A 131 12.68 -4.60 -4.11
C THR A 131 11.31 -5.02 -4.66
N ILE A 132 10.27 -4.80 -3.86
CA ILE A 132 8.87 -4.94 -4.28
C ILE A 132 8.22 -3.56 -4.42
N CYS A 133 7.41 -3.36 -5.46
CA CYS A 133 6.65 -2.14 -5.63
C CYS A 133 5.54 -2.06 -4.57
N SER A 134 5.52 -0.98 -3.79
CA SER A 134 4.51 -0.76 -2.74
C SER A 134 3.08 -0.73 -3.28
N TRP A 135 2.91 -0.36 -4.55
CA TRP A 135 1.61 -0.14 -5.17
C TRP A 135 1.08 -1.36 -5.95
N CYS A 136 1.83 -1.87 -6.91
CA CYS A 136 1.36 -2.96 -7.78
C CYS A 136 1.91 -4.34 -7.41
N LYS A 137 2.76 -4.44 -6.39
CA LYS A 137 3.40 -5.67 -5.90
C LYS A 137 4.31 -6.38 -6.91
N LYS A 138 4.66 -5.76 -8.03
CA LYS A 138 5.72 -6.27 -8.90
C LYS A 138 7.06 -6.21 -8.19
N VAL A 139 7.92 -7.16 -8.51
CA VAL A 139 9.27 -7.30 -7.95
C VAL A 139 10.29 -6.86 -9.00
N GLN A 140 11.32 -6.15 -8.58
CA GLN A 140 12.42 -5.77 -9.45
C GLN A 140 13.34 -6.97 -9.69
N ILE A 141 13.46 -7.39 -10.94
CA ILE A 141 14.29 -8.54 -11.35
C ILE A 141 15.63 -8.11 -11.97
N ALA A 142 15.70 -6.88 -12.46
CA ALA A 142 16.91 -6.22 -12.95
C ALA A 142 16.72 -4.70 -12.88
N PRO A 143 17.76 -3.87 -13.02
CA PRO A 143 17.62 -2.42 -13.10
C PRO A 143 16.57 -2.01 -14.12
N GLY A 144 15.51 -1.33 -13.68
CA GLY A 144 14.39 -0.90 -14.52
C GLY A 144 13.38 -1.98 -14.93
N THR A 145 13.65 -3.25 -14.66
CA THR A 145 12.78 -4.37 -15.07
C THR A 145 12.01 -4.92 -13.87
N TRP A 146 10.67 -4.97 -14.01
CA TRP A 146 9.76 -5.38 -12.95
C TRP A 146 8.80 -6.46 -13.45
N ALA A 147 8.63 -7.52 -12.66
CA ALA A 147 7.81 -8.68 -13.00
C ALA A 147 6.79 -8.98 -11.90
N GLU A 148 5.76 -9.74 -12.23
CA GLU A 148 4.86 -10.29 -11.22
C GLU A 148 5.63 -11.21 -10.27
N VAL A 149 5.15 -11.35 -9.03
CA VAL A 149 5.87 -12.09 -7.98
C VAL A 149 6.24 -13.51 -8.41
N GLU A 150 5.33 -14.21 -9.09
CA GLU A 150 5.53 -15.58 -9.55
C GLU A 150 6.59 -15.68 -10.67
N GLU A 151 6.64 -14.67 -11.52
CA GLU A 151 7.66 -14.57 -12.56
C GLU A 151 9.01 -14.20 -11.96
N ALA A 152 9.03 -13.28 -11.01
CA ALA A 152 10.24 -12.88 -10.31
C ALA A 152 10.89 -14.04 -9.55
N VAL A 153 10.10 -14.88 -8.86
CA VAL A 153 10.61 -16.08 -8.18
C VAL A 153 11.31 -17.03 -9.15
N ARG A 154 10.80 -17.17 -10.39
CA ARG A 154 11.44 -17.97 -11.44
C ARG A 154 12.67 -17.28 -12.03
N ALA A 155 12.55 -15.99 -12.39
CA ALA A 155 13.63 -15.24 -13.05
C ALA A 155 14.87 -15.07 -12.16
N LEU A 156 14.67 -15.02 -10.84
CA LEU A 156 15.74 -14.89 -9.84
C LEU A 156 16.16 -16.23 -9.21
N ASP A 157 15.63 -17.35 -9.74
CA ASP A 157 15.90 -18.73 -9.26
C ASP A 157 15.73 -18.90 -7.74
N LEU A 158 14.71 -18.27 -7.17
CA LEU A 158 14.49 -18.27 -5.73
C LEU A 158 14.01 -19.64 -5.19
N PHE A 159 13.58 -20.56 -6.05
CA PHE A 159 13.23 -21.93 -5.66
C PHE A 159 14.45 -22.73 -5.17
N ALA A 160 15.64 -22.45 -5.72
CA ALA A 160 16.86 -23.13 -5.35
C ALA A 160 17.53 -22.52 -4.11
N SER A 161 17.06 -21.38 -3.65
CA SER A 161 17.65 -20.68 -2.51
C SER A 161 17.21 -21.31 -1.18
N PRO A 162 18.13 -21.69 -0.29
CA PRO A 162 17.80 -22.25 1.02
C PRO A 162 17.09 -21.25 1.93
N ARG A 163 17.31 -19.96 1.70
CA ARG A 163 16.66 -18.84 2.37
C ARG A 163 16.27 -17.77 1.36
N LEU A 164 15.02 -17.34 1.41
CA LEU A 164 14.53 -16.28 0.56
C LEU A 164 15.10 -14.91 1.00
N PRO A 165 15.33 -13.98 0.08
CA PRO A 165 15.80 -12.63 0.42
C PRO A 165 14.75 -11.83 1.18
N GLN A 166 15.20 -10.79 1.87
CA GLN A 166 14.34 -9.80 2.50
C GLN A 166 13.66 -8.94 1.44
N LEU A 167 12.41 -8.53 1.73
CA LEU A 167 11.72 -7.57 0.87
C LEU A 167 11.99 -6.15 1.34
N THR A 168 12.49 -5.32 0.42
CA THR A 168 12.46 -3.87 0.58
C THR A 168 11.39 -3.26 -0.31
N HIS A 169 10.93 -2.06 0.03
CA HIS A 169 9.83 -1.40 -0.66
C HIS A 169 10.36 -0.26 -1.53
N GLY A 170 9.89 -0.22 -2.76
CA GLY A 170 10.18 0.84 -3.72
C GLY A 170 8.94 1.13 -4.57
N MET A 171 9.16 1.78 -5.69
CA MET A 171 8.11 2.11 -6.65
C MET A 171 8.58 1.82 -8.07
N CYS A 172 7.82 1.04 -8.83
CA CYS A 172 8.15 0.80 -10.22
C CYS A 172 7.86 2.05 -11.09
N PRO A 173 8.57 2.23 -12.22
CA PRO A 173 8.39 3.41 -13.08
C PRO A 173 6.94 3.62 -13.52
N SER A 174 6.23 2.56 -13.89
CA SER A 174 4.84 2.65 -14.32
C SER A 174 3.89 3.17 -13.22
N CYS A 175 4.08 2.74 -11.98
CA CYS A 175 3.30 3.27 -10.87
C CYS A 175 3.66 4.73 -10.58
N LYS A 176 4.94 5.08 -10.61
CA LYS A 176 5.39 6.46 -10.42
C LYS A 176 4.77 7.40 -11.45
N GLU A 177 4.86 7.03 -12.71
CA GLU A 177 4.28 7.81 -13.82
C GLU A 177 2.76 7.96 -13.65
N PHE A 178 2.06 6.85 -13.40
CA PHE A 178 0.61 6.85 -13.20
C PHE A 178 0.16 7.81 -12.09
N TYR A 179 0.75 7.71 -10.89
CA TYR A 179 0.33 8.56 -9.77
C TYR A 179 0.75 10.02 -9.95
N MET A 180 1.92 10.27 -10.52
CA MET A 180 2.34 11.65 -10.84
C MET A 180 1.42 12.31 -11.87
N GLN A 181 0.97 11.57 -12.89
CA GLN A 181 -0.01 12.04 -13.86
C GLN A 181 -1.35 12.35 -13.20
N GLN A 182 -1.90 11.43 -12.39
CA GLN A 182 -3.15 11.65 -11.66
C GLN A 182 -3.10 12.91 -10.81
N LEU A 183 -1.98 13.15 -10.11
CA LEU A 183 -1.78 14.34 -9.30
C LEU A 183 -1.67 15.63 -10.12
N ALA A 184 -1.07 15.59 -11.31
CA ALA A 184 -0.97 16.72 -12.21
C ALA A 184 -2.32 17.11 -12.85
N GLU A 185 -3.17 16.12 -13.15
CA GLU A 185 -4.52 16.35 -13.69
C GLU A 185 -5.41 17.11 -12.70
N LEU A 186 -5.25 16.89 -11.39
CA LEU A 186 -5.98 17.63 -10.36
C LEU A 186 -5.66 19.12 -10.37
N ASP A 187 -4.41 19.50 -10.59
CA ASP A 187 -4.02 20.91 -10.66
C ASP A 187 -4.71 21.62 -11.82
N GLN A 188 -4.84 20.92 -12.96
CA GLN A 188 -5.48 21.48 -14.14
C GLN A 188 -7.00 21.63 -13.98
N GLN A 189 -7.65 20.74 -13.21
CA GLN A 189 -9.09 20.82 -12.96
C GLN A 189 -9.46 21.99 -12.05
N VAL A 190 -8.61 22.29 -11.07
CA VAL A 190 -8.85 23.42 -10.14
C VAL A 190 -8.53 24.76 -10.78
N GLY A 191 -7.53 24.85 -11.66
CA GLY A 191 -7.20 26.08 -12.40
C GLY A 191 -8.27 26.51 -13.43
N LYS A 192 -9.29 25.66 -13.68
CA LYS A 192 -10.41 25.93 -14.60
C LYS A 192 -11.72 26.31 -13.89
N ARG A 193 -11.74 26.35 -12.56
CA ARG A 193 -12.86 26.82 -11.74
C ARG A 193 -12.61 28.24 -11.23
#